data_f871758bc6cd35c004ebaa558f620a63
#
_entry.id   f871758bc6cd35c004ebaa558f620a63
#
_cell.length_a   1.000
_cell.length_b   1.000
_cell.length_c   1.000
_cell.angle_alpha   90.00
_cell.angle_beta   90.00
_cell.angle_gamma   90.00
#
_symmetry.space_group_name_H-M   'P 1'
#
loop_
_entity.id
_entity.type
_entity.pdbx_description
1 polymer ?
#
loop_
_entity_poly.entity_id
_entity_poly.type
_entity_poly.pdbx_seq_one_letter_code
_entity_poly.pdbx_strand_id
1 'polypeptide(L)'
;MRQEHFIVRHEAEWQAFEQWLDARGARPRRARADRSWRGLPDEDVPAAYRRVCQQLGLARRRGYSPQLVARLQELMQRGHAVMYRPPLPRWQRAFEFLLADMPRLVRAEAGVMWAALALFAIPLVASYVGVQVKPELIHTLMGAQQVAEVESMYDPAKSTLGRAAESDLMMFGYYIFNNISIGLRTFASGLLAGVGPVLTLAFNGVIIGGVAGHLQAAGHGEPFWRFVAGHAAFELSAIVIAGGAGLRLSLDLIAPGRRRRVDALVEGGRRGARLCLGVFVMLVAAAFIEAFWSSIGWIPAWGK
;
A
#
# COMPACT_ATOMS: atom_id res chain seq x y z
N MET A 1 1.35 31.25 -48.91
CA MET A 1 2.32 31.70 -47.89
C MET A 1 3.63 31.01 -48.22
N ARG A 2 4.77 31.74 -48.25
CA ARG A 2 6.10 31.15 -48.50
C ARG A 2 6.50 30.28 -47.30
N GLN A 3 7.25 29.23 -47.49
CA GLN A 3 7.65 28.30 -46.42
C GLN A 3 8.34 29.00 -45.24
N GLU A 4 9.20 29.99 -45.51
CA GLU A 4 9.92 30.76 -44.52
C GLU A 4 8.97 31.46 -43.53
N HIS A 5 7.92 32.11 -44.01
CA HIS A 5 6.91 32.76 -43.18
C HIS A 5 6.09 31.74 -42.38
N PHE A 6 5.91 30.54 -42.91
CA PHE A 6 5.24 29.45 -42.20
C PHE A 6 6.07 28.96 -41.04
N ILE A 7 7.39 28.79 -41.22
CA ILE A 7 8.34 28.37 -40.18
C ILE A 7 8.38 29.43 -39.07
N VAL A 8 8.68 30.68 -39.44
CA VAL A 8 8.77 31.78 -38.45
C VAL A 8 7.52 31.91 -37.57
N ARG A 9 6.35 31.70 -38.19
CA ARG A 9 5.06 31.80 -37.48
C ARG A 9 4.84 30.70 -36.46
N HIS A 10 5.36 29.49 -36.67
CA HIS A 10 5.00 28.31 -35.87
C HIS A 10 6.20 27.72 -35.13
N GLU A 11 7.40 28.22 -35.34
CA GLU A 11 8.63 27.69 -34.71
C GLU A 11 8.58 27.67 -33.21
N ALA A 12 8.08 28.74 -32.58
CA ALA A 12 7.98 28.81 -31.12
C ALA A 12 7.03 27.74 -30.54
N GLU A 13 5.91 27.43 -31.25
CA GLU A 13 4.99 26.37 -30.84
C GLU A 13 5.63 24.99 -30.97
N TRP A 14 6.38 24.77 -32.05
CA TRP A 14 7.09 23.48 -32.23
C TRP A 14 8.15 23.26 -31.19
N GLN A 15 8.96 24.28 -30.92
CA GLN A 15 9.99 24.21 -29.89
C GLN A 15 9.42 23.97 -28.48
N ALA A 16 8.33 24.64 -28.10
CA ALA A 16 7.67 24.41 -26.85
C ALA A 16 7.12 22.98 -26.71
N PHE A 17 6.54 22.44 -27.80
CA PHE A 17 6.05 21.08 -27.82
C PHE A 17 7.18 20.04 -27.80
N GLU A 18 8.28 20.30 -28.53
CA GLU A 18 9.48 19.46 -28.56
C GLU A 18 10.14 19.38 -27.18
N GLN A 19 10.34 20.51 -26.52
CA GLN A 19 10.85 20.56 -25.16
C GLN A 19 9.97 19.79 -24.17
N TRP A 20 8.64 19.90 -24.32
CA TRP A 20 7.71 19.12 -23.51
C TRP A 20 7.88 17.61 -23.75
N LEU A 21 8.07 17.18 -25.00
CA LEU A 21 8.31 15.78 -25.38
C LEU A 21 9.64 15.28 -24.81
N ASP A 22 10.70 16.08 -24.87
CA ASP A 22 12.04 15.73 -24.37
C ASP A 22 12.02 15.54 -22.85
N ALA A 23 11.34 16.42 -22.13
CA ALA A 23 11.18 16.31 -20.68
C ALA A 23 10.45 15.03 -20.25
N ARG A 24 9.59 14.47 -21.10
CA ARG A 24 8.83 13.23 -20.82
C ARG A 24 9.43 11.97 -21.45
N GLY A 25 10.27 12.11 -22.45
CA GLY A 25 11.02 11.00 -23.06
C GLY A 25 12.24 10.58 -22.25
N ALA A 26 12.86 11.49 -21.51
CA ALA A 26 13.88 11.17 -20.52
C ALA A 26 13.23 10.44 -19.34
N ARG A 27 13.81 9.29 -18.92
CA ARG A 27 13.32 8.39 -17.86
C ARG A 27 12.66 9.14 -16.69
N PRO A 28 11.48 8.73 -16.20
CA PRO A 28 10.61 9.51 -15.30
C PRO A 28 11.22 9.96 -13.96
N ARG A 29 12.43 9.52 -13.64
CA ARG A 29 13.14 9.90 -12.40
C ARG A 29 13.76 11.31 -12.40
N ARG A 30 14.07 11.89 -13.57
CA ARG A 30 14.73 13.22 -13.63
C ARG A 30 13.76 14.38 -13.91
N ALA A 31 12.65 14.13 -14.59
CA ALA A 31 11.69 15.17 -14.98
C ALA A 31 10.85 15.76 -13.82
N ARG A 32 10.81 15.11 -12.63
CA ARG A 32 10.08 15.62 -11.45
C ARG A 32 10.86 16.60 -10.58
N ALA A 33 12.14 16.83 -10.84
CA ALA A 33 13.00 17.63 -9.96
C ALA A 33 13.09 19.11 -10.37
N ASP A 34 12.70 19.49 -11.59
CA ASP A 34 12.80 20.88 -12.03
C ASP A 34 11.48 21.63 -11.92
N ARG A 35 11.27 22.27 -10.75
CA ARG A 35 10.14 23.16 -10.48
C ARG A 35 10.23 24.50 -11.22
N SER A 36 11.32 24.78 -11.95
CA SER A 36 11.55 26.03 -12.68
C SER A 36 11.08 25.97 -14.14
N TRP A 37 10.62 24.79 -14.64
CA TRP A 37 10.22 24.63 -16.03
C TRP A 37 8.92 25.39 -16.34
N ARG A 38 9.02 26.45 -17.15
CA ARG A 38 7.90 27.25 -17.67
C ARG A 38 7.53 26.84 -19.09
N GLY A 39 7.55 25.56 -19.40
CA GLY A 39 7.16 25.04 -20.72
C GLY A 39 5.64 24.93 -20.91
N LEU A 40 5.25 24.22 -21.98
CA LEU A 40 3.84 24.01 -22.35
C LEU A 40 3.08 23.31 -21.19
N PRO A 41 1.97 23.91 -20.67
CA PRO A 41 1.14 23.26 -19.64
C PRO A 41 0.54 21.96 -20.15
N ASP A 42 0.38 20.96 -19.28
CA ASP A 42 -0.18 19.66 -19.67
C ASP A 42 -1.60 19.75 -20.25
N GLU A 43 -2.39 20.71 -19.81
CA GLU A 43 -3.73 21.00 -20.32
C GLU A 43 -3.73 21.51 -21.77
N ASP A 44 -2.67 22.19 -22.21
CA ASP A 44 -2.53 22.73 -23.56
C ASP A 44 -1.93 21.74 -24.57
N VAL A 45 -1.36 20.63 -24.10
CA VAL A 45 -0.68 19.63 -24.94
C VAL A 45 -1.60 19.02 -25.99
N PRO A 46 -2.87 18.62 -25.71
CA PRO A 46 -3.76 18.10 -26.74
C PRO A 46 -4.04 19.09 -27.85
N ALA A 47 -4.11 20.39 -27.53
CA ALA A 47 -4.29 21.45 -28.50
C ALA A 47 -3.05 21.67 -29.35
N ALA A 48 -1.85 21.67 -28.72
CA ALA A 48 -0.56 21.78 -29.42
C ALA A 48 -0.34 20.60 -30.39
N TYR A 49 -0.62 19.38 -29.95
CA TYR A 49 -0.53 18.18 -30.80
C TYR A 49 -1.44 18.29 -32.03
N ARG A 50 -2.71 18.69 -31.85
CA ARG A 50 -3.63 18.90 -32.99
C ARG A 50 -3.13 19.95 -33.97
N ARG A 51 -2.53 21.06 -33.48
CA ARG A 51 -1.92 22.09 -34.34
C ARG A 51 -0.77 21.51 -35.15
N VAL A 52 0.14 20.74 -34.54
CA VAL A 52 1.24 20.07 -35.27
C VAL A 52 0.69 19.15 -36.35
N CYS A 53 -0.33 18.34 -36.08
CA CYS A 53 -0.95 17.47 -37.10
C CYS A 53 -1.56 18.28 -38.28
N GLN A 54 -2.24 19.39 -38.00
CA GLN A 54 -2.80 20.28 -39.01
C GLN A 54 -1.70 20.94 -39.85
N GLN A 55 -0.64 21.41 -39.22
CA GLN A 55 0.50 22.04 -39.86
C GLN A 55 1.28 21.04 -40.72
N LEU A 56 1.43 19.78 -40.28
CA LEU A 56 1.98 18.70 -41.10
C LEU A 56 1.15 18.44 -42.38
N GLY A 57 -0.18 18.34 -42.22
CA GLY A 57 -1.08 18.18 -43.36
C GLY A 57 -1.00 19.37 -44.35
N LEU A 58 -0.89 20.59 -43.83
CA LEU A 58 -0.73 21.79 -44.64
C LEU A 58 0.62 21.83 -45.37
N ALA A 59 1.73 21.48 -44.68
CA ALA A 59 3.07 21.43 -45.24
C ALA A 59 3.14 20.42 -46.40
N ARG A 60 2.58 19.24 -46.25
CA ARG A 60 2.47 18.20 -47.31
C ARG A 60 1.66 18.70 -48.51
N ARG A 61 0.50 19.27 -48.28
CA ARG A 61 -0.38 19.77 -49.33
C ARG A 61 0.24 20.91 -50.14
N ARG A 62 1.08 21.74 -49.50
CA ARG A 62 1.78 22.87 -50.16
C ARG A 62 3.11 22.51 -50.77
N GLY A 63 3.56 21.25 -50.65
CA GLY A 63 4.84 20.82 -51.20
C GLY A 63 6.05 21.49 -50.53
N TYR A 64 5.99 21.75 -49.20
CA TYR A 64 7.13 22.31 -48.49
C TYR A 64 8.32 21.32 -48.43
N SER A 65 9.49 21.80 -48.07
CA SER A 65 10.71 21.00 -48.09
C SER A 65 10.56 19.67 -47.34
N PRO A 66 11.20 18.59 -47.85
CA PRO A 66 11.18 17.28 -47.20
C PRO A 66 11.67 17.34 -45.74
N GLN A 67 12.62 18.21 -45.42
CA GLN A 67 13.19 18.40 -44.11
C GLN A 67 12.14 18.91 -43.10
N LEU A 68 11.35 19.91 -43.51
CA LEU A 68 10.27 20.45 -42.69
C LEU A 68 9.17 19.40 -42.43
N VAL A 69 8.79 18.69 -43.49
CA VAL A 69 7.78 17.62 -43.41
C VAL A 69 8.27 16.50 -42.48
N ALA A 70 9.54 16.08 -42.58
CA ALA A 70 10.13 15.06 -41.72
C ALA A 70 10.15 15.50 -40.24
N ARG A 71 10.56 16.74 -39.95
CA ARG A 71 10.53 17.29 -38.56
C ARG A 71 9.14 17.29 -37.98
N LEU A 72 8.15 17.79 -38.71
CA LEU A 72 6.76 17.79 -38.22
C LEU A 72 6.19 16.39 -38.08
N GLN A 73 6.58 15.46 -38.92
CA GLN A 73 6.19 14.06 -38.84
C GLN A 73 6.80 13.40 -37.59
N GLU A 74 8.06 13.67 -37.27
CA GLU A 74 8.73 13.19 -36.07
C GLU A 74 8.03 13.72 -34.81
N LEU A 75 7.76 15.04 -34.74
CA LEU A 75 7.02 15.64 -33.62
C LEU A 75 5.64 15.00 -33.44
N MET A 76 4.91 14.77 -34.54
CA MET A 76 3.60 14.11 -34.51
C MET A 76 3.71 12.67 -33.99
N GLN A 77 4.69 11.88 -34.48
CA GLN A 77 4.90 10.49 -34.03
C GLN A 77 5.31 10.41 -32.56
N ARG A 78 6.24 11.26 -32.13
CA ARG A 78 6.66 11.35 -30.72
C ARG A 78 5.49 11.77 -29.83
N GLY A 79 4.73 12.78 -30.26
CA GLY A 79 3.53 13.23 -29.55
C GLY A 79 2.49 12.12 -29.44
N HIS A 80 2.21 11.41 -30.52
CA HIS A 80 1.31 10.25 -30.53
C HIS A 80 1.76 9.16 -29.54
N ALA A 81 3.03 8.79 -29.57
CA ALA A 81 3.58 7.76 -28.69
C ALA A 81 3.49 8.11 -27.19
N VAL A 82 3.57 9.40 -26.85
CA VAL A 82 3.44 9.86 -25.45
C VAL A 82 1.98 9.96 -25.03
N MET A 83 1.11 10.53 -25.88
CA MET A 83 -0.31 10.79 -25.56
C MET A 83 -1.19 9.54 -25.61
N TYR A 84 -0.89 8.62 -26.54
CA TYR A 84 -1.69 7.41 -26.77
C TYR A 84 -0.99 6.14 -26.28
N ARG A 85 -0.09 6.26 -25.29
CA ARG A 85 0.46 5.06 -24.63
C ARG A 85 -0.68 4.24 -24.09
N PRO A 86 -0.78 2.95 -24.47
CA PRO A 86 -1.78 2.08 -23.85
C PRO A 86 -1.55 2.05 -22.35
N PRO A 87 -2.61 2.13 -21.56
CA PRO A 87 -2.49 2.02 -20.12
C PRO A 87 -1.85 0.67 -19.78
N LEU A 88 -0.93 0.65 -18.80
CA LEU A 88 -0.36 -0.59 -18.30
C LEU A 88 -1.47 -1.60 -18.00
N PRO A 89 -1.27 -2.90 -18.29
CA PRO A 89 -2.19 -3.95 -17.91
C PRO A 89 -2.56 -3.85 -16.42
N ARG A 90 -3.80 -4.16 -16.06
CA ARG A 90 -4.29 -4.00 -14.68
C ARG A 90 -3.42 -4.70 -13.65
N TRP A 91 -2.93 -5.89 -13.96
CA TRP A 91 -2.04 -6.66 -13.08
C TRP A 91 -0.67 -5.98 -12.86
N GLN A 92 -0.07 -5.35 -13.91
CA GLN A 92 1.18 -4.60 -13.76
C GLN A 92 0.99 -3.36 -12.88
N ARG A 93 -0.14 -2.67 -12.99
CA ARG A 93 -0.49 -1.56 -12.08
C ARG A 93 -0.64 -2.02 -10.64
N ALA A 94 -1.23 -3.20 -10.42
CA ALA A 94 -1.36 -3.76 -9.08
C ALA A 94 0.01 -4.09 -8.48
N PHE A 95 0.91 -4.69 -9.26
CA PHE A 95 2.28 -4.94 -8.82
C PHE A 95 3.08 -3.65 -8.58
N GLU A 96 2.98 -2.66 -9.48
CA GLU A 96 3.61 -1.35 -9.29
C GLU A 96 3.10 -0.66 -8.01
N PHE A 97 1.80 -0.73 -7.77
CA PHE A 97 1.21 -0.22 -6.53
C PHE A 97 1.80 -0.91 -5.30
N LEU A 98 1.82 -2.24 -5.25
CA LEU A 98 2.29 -2.99 -4.08
C LEU A 98 3.79 -2.81 -3.83
N LEU A 99 4.62 -2.86 -4.89
CA LEU A 99 6.07 -2.85 -4.75
C LEU A 99 6.68 -1.43 -4.70
N ALA A 100 5.97 -0.42 -5.22
CA ALA A 100 6.51 0.92 -5.29
C ALA A 100 5.65 1.96 -4.57
N ASP A 101 4.35 2.04 -4.85
CA ASP A 101 3.51 3.13 -4.35
C ASP A 101 3.14 2.95 -2.88
N MET A 102 2.77 1.73 -2.46
CA MET A 102 2.45 1.44 -1.05
C MET A 102 3.64 1.70 -0.12
N PRO A 103 4.87 1.19 -0.36
CA PRO A 103 6.02 1.52 0.46
C PRO A 103 6.37 3.02 0.46
N ARG A 104 6.10 3.74 -0.63
CA ARG A 104 6.27 5.21 -0.67
C ARG A 104 5.24 5.92 0.21
N LEU A 105 3.98 5.47 0.19
CA LEU A 105 2.93 6.01 1.06
C LEU A 105 3.25 5.77 2.54
N VAL A 106 3.66 4.56 2.91
CA VAL A 106 4.09 4.24 4.28
C VAL A 106 5.24 5.13 4.73
N ARG A 107 6.27 5.32 3.88
CA ARG A 107 7.39 6.22 4.20
C ARG A 107 7.00 7.69 4.25
N ALA A 108 6.03 8.12 3.44
CA ALA A 108 5.55 9.49 3.48
C ALA A 108 4.82 9.82 4.78
N GLU A 109 4.26 8.82 5.44
CA GLU A 109 3.56 8.94 6.73
C GLU A 109 4.36 8.32 7.88
N ALA A 110 5.71 8.31 7.78
CA ALA A 110 6.61 7.61 8.70
C ALA A 110 6.37 7.94 10.18
N GLY A 111 6.07 9.19 10.54
CA GLY A 111 5.83 9.60 11.92
C GLY A 111 4.65 8.83 12.56
N VAL A 112 3.49 8.77 11.88
CA VAL A 112 2.33 8.03 12.39
C VAL A 112 2.53 6.53 12.30
N MET A 113 3.32 6.02 11.33
CA MET A 113 3.65 4.61 11.23
C MET A 113 4.53 4.15 12.39
N TRP A 114 5.53 4.94 12.80
CA TRP A 114 6.35 4.66 13.97
C TRP A 114 5.54 4.75 15.27
N ALA A 115 4.63 5.72 15.38
CA ALA A 115 3.71 5.81 16.52
C ALA A 115 2.79 4.57 16.61
N ALA A 116 2.22 4.13 15.46
CA ALA A 116 1.41 2.92 15.40
C ALA A 116 2.21 1.67 15.79
N LEU A 117 3.45 1.55 15.30
CA LEU A 117 4.33 0.45 15.68
C LEU A 117 4.62 0.45 17.17
N ALA A 118 4.92 1.59 17.77
CA ALA A 118 5.16 1.70 19.22
C ALA A 118 3.92 1.34 20.02
N LEU A 119 2.74 1.84 19.62
CA LEU A 119 1.45 1.54 20.27
C LEU A 119 1.06 0.07 20.21
N PHE A 120 1.54 -0.66 19.21
CA PHE A 120 1.34 -2.09 19.08
C PHE A 120 2.45 -2.89 19.76
N ALA A 121 3.73 -2.60 19.44
CA ALA A 121 4.86 -3.42 19.86
C ALA A 121 5.18 -3.29 21.36
N ILE A 122 5.02 -2.10 21.96
CA ILE A 122 5.29 -1.91 23.40
C ILE A 122 4.32 -2.76 24.25
N PRO A 123 2.99 -2.69 24.05
CA PRO A 123 2.06 -3.55 24.78
C PRO A 123 2.27 -5.05 24.47
N LEU A 124 2.63 -5.42 23.25
CA LEU A 124 2.93 -6.79 22.87
C LEU A 124 4.10 -7.35 23.69
N VAL A 125 5.23 -6.64 23.69
CA VAL A 125 6.42 -7.09 24.43
C VAL A 125 6.15 -7.08 25.94
N ALA A 126 5.49 -6.05 26.46
CA ALA A 126 5.15 -5.96 27.87
C ALA A 126 4.24 -7.10 28.33
N SER A 127 3.22 -7.43 27.54
CA SER A 127 2.31 -8.55 27.83
C SER A 127 3.00 -9.91 27.70
N TYR A 128 3.82 -10.11 26.65
CA TYR A 128 4.61 -11.31 26.46
C TYR A 128 5.53 -11.60 27.67
N VAL A 129 6.31 -10.60 28.08
CA VAL A 129 7.21 -10.74 29.22
C VAL A 129 6.43 -10.85 30.55
N GLY A 130 5.36 -10.04 30.71
CA GLY A 130 4.53 -10.07 31.90
C GLY A 130 3.92 -11.44 32.16
N VAL A 131 3.38 -12.10 31.13
CA VAL A 131 2.78 -13.45 31.27
C VAL A 131 3.85 -14.51 31.53
N GLN A 132 5.05 -14.38 31.00
CA GLN A 132 6.14 -15.31 31.34
C GLN A 132 6.60 -15.20 32.78
N VAL A 133 6.62 -13.98 33.34
CA VAL A 133 6.99 -13.73 34.74
C VAL A 133 5.86 -14.15 35.70
N LYS A 134 4.60 -13.88 35.33
CA LYS A 134 3.40 -14.21 36.09
C LYS A 134 2.37 -14.88 35.17
N PRO A 135 2.39 -16.23 35.04
CA PRO A 135 1.49 -16.95 34.12
C PRO A 135 0.00 -16.72 34.40
N GLU A 136 -0.37 -16.40 35.63
CA GLU A 136 -1.76 -16.11 36.03
C GLU A 136 -2.36 -14.89 35.31
N LEU A 137 -1.52 -13.98 34.80
CA LEU A 137 -1.97 -12.80 34.06
C LEU A 137 -2.75 -13.18 32.80
N ILE A 138 -2.54 -14.36 32.23
CA ILE A 138 -3.32 -14.80 31.06
C ILE A 138 -4.81 -14.83 31.33
N HIS A 139 -5.22 -15.21 32.54
CA HIS A 139 -6.62 -15.28 32.97
C HIS A 139 -7.28 -13.91 33.15
N THR A 140 -6.51 -12.83 33.21
CA THR A 140 -7.03 -11.45 33.14
C THR A 140 -7.32 -11.01 31.71
N LEU A 141 -6.68 -11.64 30.72
CA LEU A 141 -6.81 -11.35 29.29
C LEU A 141 -7.86 -12.23 28.63
N MET A 142 -7.94 -13.48 29.05
CA MET A 142 -8.78 -14.52 28.43
C MET A 142 -9.44 -15.39 29.49
N GLY A 143 -10.64 -15.88 29.22
CA GLY A 143 -11.30 -16.87 30.05
C GLY A 143 -10.58 -18.23 30.00
N ALA A 144 -10.74 -19.05 31.09
CA ALA A 144 -10.09 -20.36 31.19
C ALA A 144 -10.38 -21.29 29.98
N GLN A 145 -11.61 -21.25 29.42
CA GLN A 145 -11.98 -22.02 28.25
C GLN A 145 -11.20 -21.60 27.01
N GLN A 146 -11.02 -20.28 26.81
CA GLN A 146 -10.25 -19.75 25.66
C GLN A 146 -8.77 -20.10 25.78
N VAL A 147 -8.22 -20.10 26.99
CA VAL A 147 -6.84 -20.54 27.26
C VAL A 147 -6.68 -22.01 26.85
N ALA A 148 -7.60 -22.90 27.32
CA ALA A 148 -7.56 -24.32 26.96
C ALA A 148 -7.73 -24.57 25.44
N GLU A 149 -8.57 -23.78 24.76
CA GLU A 149 -8.72 -23.85 23.30
C GLU A 149 -7.41 -23.51 22.60
N VAL A 150 -6.77 -22.40 23.00
CA VAL A 150 -5.48 -21.97 22.41
C VAL A 150 -4.39 -22.99 22.67
N GLU A 151 -4.24 -23.52 23.90
CA GLU A 151 -3.31 -24.60 24.19
C GLU A 151 -3.56 -25.83 23.31
N SER A 152 -4.83 -26.21 23.14
CA SER A 152 -5.20 -27.35 22.31
C SER A 152 -4.85 -27.19 20.84
N MET A 153 -4.83 -25.96 20.32
CA MET A 153 -4.44 -25.66 18.91
C MET A 153 -2.97 -25.90 18.65
N TYR A 154 -2.12 -25.74 19.68
CA TYR A 154 -0.66 -25.83 19.58
C TYR A 154 -0.09 -27.02 20.37
N ASP A 155 -0.91 -28.03 20.64
CA ASP A 155 -0.48 -29.27 21.28
C ASP A 155 0.57 -29.97 20.40
N PRO A 156 1.80 -30.24 20.92
CA PRO A 156 2.85 -30.91 20.18
C PRO A 156 2.46 -32.31 19.66
N ALA A 157 1.49 -32.96 20.29
CA ALA A 157 0.99 -34.30 19.87
C ALA A 157 0.10 -34.27 18.62
N LYS A 158 -0.37 -33.09 18.19
CA LYS A 158 -1.24 -32.93 17.02
C LYS A 158 -0.46 -32.84 15.72
N SER A 159 -0.94 -33.51 14.68
CA SER A 159 -0.37 -33.47 13.32
C SER A 159 -0.64 -32.17 12.57
N THR A 160 -1.68 -31.43 12.97
CA THR A 160 -2.10 -30.14 12.36
C THR A 160 -2.08 -29.05 13.42
N LEU A 161 -1.35 -27.96 13.14
CA LEU A 161 -1.14 -26.87 14.07
C LEU A 161 -2.11 -25.71 13.79
N GLY A 162 -2.51 -25.00 14.82
CA GLY A 162 -3.24 -23.75 14.70
C GLY A 162 -4.68 -23.86 14.16
N ARG A 163 -5.30 -25.05 14.20
CA ARG A 163 -6.60 -25.31 13.59
C ARG A 163 -7.67 -25.74 14.57
N ALA A 164 -8.84 -25.15 14.40
CA ALA A 164 -10.09 -25.61 15.00
C ALA A 164 -10.97 -26.42 14.02
N ALA A 165 -10.69 -26.36 12.69
CA ALA A 165 -11.51 -27.00 11.66
C ALA A 165 -10.70 -27.90 10.74
N GLU A 166 -11.37 -28.94 10.20
CA GLU A 166 -10.74 -29.95 9.32
C GLU A 166 -10.45 -29.46 7.90
N SER A 167 -11.19 -28.42 7.42
CA SER A 167 -11.07 -27.92 6.03
C SER A 167 -10.17 -26.69 5.93
N ASP A 168 -9.11 -26.77 5.12
CA ASP A 168 -8.20 -25.66 4.79
C ASP A 168 -8.93 -24.45 4.20
N LEU A 169 -9.91 -24.72 3.32
CA LEU A 169 -10.67 -23.67 2.65
C LEU A 169 -11.57 -22.90 3.61
N MET A 170 -12.17 -23.59 4.59
CA MET A 170 -13.00 -22.94 5.60
C MET A 170 -12.15 -22.07 6.51
N MET A 171 -10.98 -22.55 6.94
CA MET A 171 -10.04 -21.78 7.73
C MET A 171 -9.48 -20.58 6.96
N PHE A 172 -9.18 -20.73 5.69
CA PHE A 172 -8.78 -19.62 4.81
C PHE A 172 -9.85 -18.51 4.78
N GLY A 173 -11.11 -18.88 4.58
CA GLY A 173 -12.23 -17.93 4.64
C GLY A 173 -12.35 -17.23 5.99
N TYR A 174 -12.20 -17.98 7.08
CA TYR A 174 -12.24 -17.45 8.44
C TYR A 174 -11.10 -16.46 8.70
N TYR A 175 -9.86 -16.80 8.34
CA TYR A 175 -8.70 -15.92 8.52
C TYR A 175 -8.83 -14.64 7.70
N ILE A 176 -9.28 -14.73 6.44
CA ILE A 176 -9.57 -13.54 5.62
C ILE A 176 -10.57 -12.65 6.34
N PHE A 177 -11.72 -13.18 6.74
CA PHE A 177 -12.77 -12.40 7.39
C PHE A 177 -12.30 -11.77 8.69
N ASN A 178 -11.65 -12.54 9.55
CA ASN A 178 -11.16 -12.08 10.84
C ASN A 178 -10.12 -10.96 10.69
N ASN A 179 -9.07 -11.21 9.92
CA ASN A 179 -7.93 -10.33 9.82
C ASN A 179 -8.26 -9.03 9.06
N ILE A 180 -9.05 -9.13 7.98
CA ILE A 180 -9.52 -7.94 7.24
C ILE A 180 -10.46 -7.12 8.11
N SER A 181 -11.35 -7.76 8.89
CA SER A 181 -12.24 -7.05 9.81
C SER A 181 -11.46 -6.26 10.86
N ILE A 182 -10.39 -6.83 11.43
CA ILE A 182 -9.51 -6.14 12.36
C ILE A 182 -8.85 -4.94 11.68
N GLY A 183 -8.23 -5.12 10.52
CA GLY A 183 -7.57 -4.06 9.79
C GLY A 183 -8.51 -2.90 9.41
N LEU A 184 -9.70 -3.21 8.89
CA LEU A 184 -10.70 -2.19 8.53
C LEU A 184 -11.26 -1.46 9.74
N ARG A 185 -11.56 -2.18 10.83
CA ARG A 185 -12.02 -1.56 12.10
C ARG A 185 -10.95 -0.66 12.69
N THR A 186 -9.68 -1.08 12.66
CA THR A 186 -8.55 -0.27 13.14
C THR A 186 -8.43 1.03 12.36
N PHE A 187 -8.52 0.99 11.01
CA PHE A 187 -8.53 2.19 10.18
C PHE A 187 -9.76 3.06 10.43
N ALA A 188 -10.97 2.47 10.36
CA ALA A 188 -12.23 3.20 10.51
C ALA A 188 -12.39 3.86 11.88
N SER A 189 -11.84 3.24 12.93
CA SER A 189 -11.82 3.79 14.28
C SER A 189 -11.05 5.11 14.39
N GLY A 190 -10.26 5.47 13.35
CA GLY A 190 -9.64 6.79 13.22
C GLY A 190 -10.63 7.95 13.22
N LEU A 191 -11.89 7.72 12.87
CA LEU A 191 -12.97 8.70 13.00
C LEU A 191 -13.31 9.07 14.46
N LEU A 192 -12.86 8.25 15.43
CA LEU A 192 -13.01 8.51 16.86
C LEU A 192 -11.85 9.37 17.41
N ALA A 193 -11.40 10.35 16.64
CA ALA A 193 -10.41 11.34 17.07
C ALA A 193 -9.14 10.74 17.72
N GLY A 194 -8.63 9.63 17.19
CA GLY A 194 -7.39 8.98 17.61
C GLY A 194 -7.55 7.97 18.75
N VAL A 195 -8.59 8.05 19.54
CA VAL A 195 -8.82 7.07 20.63
C VAL A 195 -8.98 5.65 20.09
N GLY A 196 -9.72 5.50 18.99
CA GLY A 196 -9.99 4.20 18.40
C GLY A 196 -8.72 3.45 17.95
N PRO A 197 -7.87 4.00 17.07
CA PRO A 197 -6.64 3.33 16.65
C PRO A 197 -5.68 3.04 17.81
N VAL A 198 -5.56 3.96 18.79
CA VAL A 198 -4.71 3.76 19.97
C VAL A 198 -5.18 2.55 20.76
N LEU A 199 -6.46 2.49 21.10
CA LEU A 199 -7.01 1.37 21.87
C LEU A 199 -6.94 0.06 21.08
N THR A 200 -7.25 0.08 19.78
CA THR A 200 -7.23 -1.13 18.95
C THR A 200 -5.82 -1.69 18.81
N LEU A 201 -4.81 -0.83 18.55
CA LEU A 201 -3.42 -1.25 18.46
C LEU A 201 -2.90 -1.81 19.78
N ALA A 202 -3.11 -1.10 20.87
CA ALA A 202 -2.67 -1.52 22.19
C ALA A 202 -3.35 -2.84 22.62
N PHE A 203 -4.66 -2.97 22.42
CA PHE A 203 -5.40 -4.18 22.74
C PHE A 203 -4.91 -5.39 21.93
N ASN A 204 -4.74 -5.25 20.61
CA ASN A 204 -4.18 -6.34 19.78
C ASN A 204 -2.76 -6.70 20.23
N GLY A 205 -1.92 -5.71 20.55
CA GLY A 205 -0.58 -5.97 21.10
C GLY A 205 -0.64 -6.77 22.39
N VAL A 206 -1.47 -6.37 23.34
CA VAL A 206 -1.63 -7.06 24.63
C VAL A 206 -2.11 -8.50 24.45
N ILE A 207 -3.14 -8.73 23.62
CA ILE A 207 -3.70 -10.08 23.42
C ILE A 207 -2.68 -10.98 22.71
N ILE A 208 -2.07 -10.52 21.60
CA ILE A 208 -1.11 -11.33 20.84
C ILE A 208 0.13 -11.63 21.70
N GLY A 209 0.65 -10.62 22.42
CA GLY A 209 1.78 -10.80 23.32
C GLY A 209 1.48 -11.74 24.48
N GLY A 210 0.31 -11.59 25.10
CA GLY A 210 -0.13 -12.45 26.21
C GLY A 210 -0.27 -13.92 25.80
N VAL A 211 -0.92 -14.18 24.66
CA VAL A 211 -1.06 -15.54 24.10
C VAL A 211 0.30 -16.14 23.77
N ALA A 212 1.17 -15.39 23.08
CA ALA A 212 2.51 -15.86 22.73
C ALA A 212 3.36 -16.16 24.00
N GLY A 213 3.30 -15.27 25.01
CA GLY A 213 3.98 -15.45 26.28
C GLY A 213 3.49 -16.68 27.04
N HIS A 214 2.17 -16.89 27.07
CA HIS A 214 1.54 -18.03 27.73
C HIS A 214 1.95 -19.36 27.07
N LEU A 215 1.78 -19.46 25.75
CA LEU A 215 2.15 -20.67 25.01
C LEU A 215 3.65 -21.02 25.16
N GLN A 216 4.51 -19.99 25.20
CA GLN A 216 5.92 -20.19 25.48
C GLN A 216 6.16 -20.75 26.88
N ALA A 217 5.49 -20.21 27.90
CA ALA A 217 5.62 -20.65 29.30
C ALA A 217 5.01 -22.04 29.53
N ALA A 218 3.90 -22.37 28.86
CA ALA A 218 3.20 -23.65 28.99
C ALA A 218 3.86 -24.81 28.20
N GLY A 219 4.98 -24.56 27.48
CA GLY A 219 5.68 -25.58 26.71
C GLY A 219 5.16 -25.81 25.28
N HIS A 220 4.22 -25.01 24.83
CA HIS A 220 3.67 -25.03 23.45
C HIS A 220 4.39 -24.05 22.51
N GLY A 221 5.53 -23.49 22.92
CA GLY A 221 6.23 -22.44 22.20
C GLY A 221 6.76 -22.90 20.84
N GLU A 222 7.36 -24.08 20.73
CA GLU A 222 7.92 -24.60 19.46
C GLU A 222 6.83 -24.75 18.38
N PRO A 223 5.70 -25.46 18.61
CA PRO A 223 4.62 -25.55 17.66
C PRO A 223 4.03 -24.18 17.28
N PHE A 224 3.86 -23.30 18.27
CA PHE A 224 3.35 -21.95 18.06
C PHE A 224 4.26 -21.13 17.13
N TRP A 225 5.55 -21.00 17.43
CA TRP A 225 6.47 -20.23 16.61
C TRP A 225 6.60 -20.79 15.21
N ARG A 226 6.61 -22.12 15.08
CA ARG A 226 6.63 -22.79 13.78
C ARG A 226 5.39 -22.48 12.94
N PHE A 227 4.23 -22.35 13.56
CA PHE A 227 2.99 -21.97 12.86
C PHE A 227 3.01 -20.49 12.46
N VAL A 228 3.39 -19.60 13.37
CA VAL A 228 3.31 -18.15 13.20
C VAL A 228 4.37 -17.58 12.27
N ALA A 229 5.58 -18.20 12.21
CA ALA A 229 6.72 -17.67 11.47
C ALA A 229 6.44 -17.36 9.99
N GLY A 230 5.58 -18.15 9.32
CA GLY A 230 5.30 -18.00 7.89
C GLY A 230 4.45 -16.78 7.53
N HIS A 231 3.51 -16.38 8.38
CA HIS A 231 2.49 -15.36 8.05
C HIS A 231 2.53 -14.10 8.92
N ALA A 232 3.05 -14.20 10.14
CA ALA A 232 3.00 -13.09 11.10
C ALA A 232 3.63 -11.78 10.59
N ALA A 233 4.69 -11.85 9.79
CA ALA A 233 5.33 -10.66 9.23
C ALA A 233 4.34 -9.83 8.39
N PHE A 234 3.50 -10.49 7.59
CA PHE A 234 2.47 -9.82 6.79
C PHE A 234 1.32 -9.32 7.65
N GLU A 235 0.86 -10.13 8.60
CA GLU A 235 -0.29 -9.84 9.43
C GLU A 235 -0.03 -8.69 10.41
N LEU A 236 1.04 -8.78 11.19
CA LEU A 236 1.38 -7.76 12.18
C LEU A 236 1.74 -6.44 11.51
N SER A 237 2.47 -6.47 10.39
CA SER A 237 2.74 -5.26 9.61
C SER A 237 1.46 -4.65 9.05
N ALA A 238 0.51 -5.46 8.59
CA ALA A 238 -0.78 -4.99 8.09
C ALA A 238 -1.61 -4.29 9.18
N ILE A 239 -1.65 -4.84 10.40
CA ILE A 239 -2.33 -4.23 11.56
C ILE A 239 -1.69 -2.87 11.89
N VAL A 240 -0.36 -2.79 11.93
CA VAL A 240 0.37 -1.54 12.21
C VAL A 240 0.09 -0.49 11.12
N ILE A 241 0.13 -0.87 9.85
CA ILE A 241 -0.15 0.05 8.73
C ILE A 241 -1.59 0.54 8.76
N ALA A 242 -2.56 -0.34 9.05
CA ALA A 242 -3.96 0.03 9.22
C ALA A 242 -4.15 1.02 10.39
N GLY A 243 -3.47 0.76 11.50
CA GLY A 243 -3.45 1.66 12.65
C GLY A 243 -2.84 3.03 12.34
N GLY A 244 -1.70 3.04 11.64
CA GLY A 244 -1.07 4.28 11.17
C GLY A 244 -1.97 5.08 10.23
N ALA A 245 -2.68 4.40 9.32
CA ALA A 245 -3.68 5.03 8.47
C ALA A 245 -4.85 5.62 9.28
N GLY A 246 -5.31 4.92 10.32
CA GLY A 246 -6.34 5.40 11.25
C GLY A 246 -5.86 6.60 12.08
N LEU A 247 -4.65 6.58 12.62
CA LEU A 247 -4.05 7.72 13.33
C LEU A 247 -3.91 8.93 12.40
N ARG A 248 -3.52 8.74 11.14
CA ARG A 248 -3.44 9.82 10.15
C ARG A 248 -4.80 10.44 9.88
N LEU A 249 -5.84 9.61 9.71
CA LEU A 249 -7.22 10.06 9.54
C LEU A 249 -7.67 10.90 10.74
N SER A 250 -7.31 10.48 11.95
CA SER A 250 -7.60 11.21 13.20
C SER A 250 -6.92 12.57 13.23
N LEU A 251 -5.66 12.65 12.85
CA LEU A 251 -4.93 13.92 12.78
C LEU A 251 -5.55 14.88 11.76
N ASP A 252 -5.97 14.39 10.59
CA ASP A 252 -6.65 15.22 9.59
C ASP A 252 -8.02 15.73 10.09
N LEU A 253 -8.68 14.98 10.99
CA LEU A 253 -9.93 15.38 11.65
C LEU A 253 -9.71 16.44 12.73
N ILE A 254 -8.71 16.24 13.61
CA ILE A 254 -8.46 17.07 14.79
C ILE A 254 -7.72 18.36 14.42
N ALA A 255 -6.69 18.23 13.57
CA ALA A 255 -5.77 19.31 13.19
C ALA A 255 -5.69 19.48 11.67
N PRO A 256 -6.77 19.94 11.00
CA PRO A 256 -6.83 20.05 9.54
C PRO A 256 -5.91 21.14 8.96
N GLY A 257 -5.27 21.96 9.79
CA GLY A 257 -4.45 23.08 9.37
C GLY A 257 -5.28 24.17 8.69
N ARG A 258 -4.85 24.63 7.51
CA ARG A 258 -5.56 25.65 6.72
C ARG A 258 -6.72 25.09 5.87
N ARG A 259 -6.96 23.79 5.88
CA ARG A 259 -8.00 23.10 5.09
C ARG A 259 -9.31 23.09 5.87
N ARG A 260 -10.44 23.03 5.16
CA ARG A 260 -11.73 22.73 5.81
C ARG A 260 -11.67 21.29 6.33
N ARG A 261 -12.29 21.03 7.49
CA ARG A 261 -12.30 19.69 8.11
C ARG A 261 -12.78 18.58 7.15
N VAL A 262 -13.81 18.88 6.37
CA VAL A 262 -14.35 17.93 5.38
C VAL A 262 -13.31 17.61 4.30
N ASP A 263 -12.63 18.62 3.78
CA ASP A 263 -11.62 18.45 2.72
C ASP A 263 -10.41 17.67 3.24
N ALA A 264 -9.96 17.99 4.46
CA ALA A 264 -8.89 17.24 5.12
C ALA A 264 -9.27 15.78 5.37
N LEU A 265 -10.50 15.52 5.83
CA LEU A 265 -11.03 14.19 6.06
C LEU A 265 -11.14 13.37 4.76
N VAL A 266 -11.64 13.98 3.68
CA VAL A 266 -11.72 13.33 2.35
C VAL A 266 -10.34 13.00 1.82
N GLU A 267 -9.36 13.90 1.95
CA GLU A 267 -7.99 13.65 1.53
C GLU A 267 -7.32 12.56 2.37
N GLY A 268 -7.45 12.63 3.70
CA GLY A 268 -6.97 11.61 4.63
C GLY A 268 -7.61 10.25 4.39
N GLY A 269 -8.93 10.23 4.17
CA GLY A 269 -9.68 9.03 3.82
C GLY A 269 -9.19 8.39 2.51
N ARG A 270 -8.92 9.19 1.49
CA ARG A 270 -8.36 8.68 0.21
C ARG A 270 -6.95 8.09 0.39
N ARG A 271 -6.10 8.73 1.20
CA ARG A 271 -4.76 8.19 1.52
C ARG A 271 -4.87 6.90 2.31
N GLY A 272 -5.70 6.89 3.36
CA GLY A 272 -5.95 5.72 4.18
C GLY A 272 -6.52 4.56 3.38
N ALA A 273 -7.49 4.80 2.50
CA ALA A 273 -8.06 3.77 1.62
C ALA A 273 -6.99 3.13 0.70
N ARG A 274 -6.02 3.91 0.20
CA ARG A 274 -4.90 3.35 -0.57
C ARG A 274 -4.00 2.46 0.30
N LEU A 275 -3.71 2.86 1.53
CA LEU A 275 -2.97 2.02 2.48
C LEU A 275 -3.75 0.75 2.81
N CYS A 276 -5.06 0.87 3.07
CA CYS A 276 -5.94 -0.28 3.35
C CYS A 276 -6.03 -1.25 2.17
N LEU A 277 -5.93 -0.78 0.93
CA LEU A 277 -5.84 -1.68 -0.23
C LEU A 277 -4.58 -2.55 -0.18
N GLY A 278 -3.44 -1.98 0.21
CA GLY A 278 -2.21 -2.73 0.43
C GLY A 278 -2.31 -3.68 1.63
N VAL A 279 -2.88 -3.21 2.74
CA VAL A 279 -3.18 -4.02 3.92
C VAL A 279 -4.06 -5.23 3.56
N PHE A 280 -5.12 -5.02 2.76
CA PHE A 280 -5.97 -6.10 2.28
C PHE A 280 -5.17 -7.19 1.56
N VAL A 281 -4.29 -6.81 0.62
CA VAL A 281 -3.47 -7.79 -0.11
C VAL A 281 -2.51 -8.52 0.83
N MET A 282 -1.89 -7.82 1.80
CA MET A 282 -1.02 -8.44 2.81
C MET A 282 -1.77 -9.45 3.66
N LEU A 283 -2.99 -9.12 4.10
CA LEU A 283 -3.81 -10.01 4.92
C LEU A 283 -4.35 -11.21 4.14
N VAL A 284 -4.68 -11.06 2.86
CA VAL A 284 -5.03 -12.20 2.00
C VAL A 284 -3.83 -13.13 1.81
N ALA A 285 -2.63 -12.57 1.60
CA ALA A 285 -1.41 -13.37 1.50
C ALA A 285 -1.09 -14.08 2.82
N ALA A 286 -1.23 -13.39 3.96
CA ALA A 286 -1.07 -13.98 5.28
C ALA A 286 -2.05 -15.16 5.51
N ALA A 287 -3.34 -14.94 5.23
CA ALA A 287 -4.36 -15.97 5.38
C ALA A 287 -4.11 -17.20 4.48
N PHE A 288 -3.60 -16.97 3.24
CA PHE A 288 -3.21 -18.07 2.37
C PHE A 288 -2.04 -18.88 2.94
N ILE A 289 -0.99 -18.19 3.41
CA ILE A 289 0.16 -18.85 4.05
C ILE A 289 -0.28 -19.58 5.32
N GLU A 290 -1.12 -18.96 6.13
CA GLU A 290 -1.64 -19.53 7.37
C GLU A 290 -2.43 -20.81 7.13
N ALA A 291 -3.38 -20.79 6.21
CA ALA A 291 -4.26 -21.92 5.93
C ALA A 291 -3.54 -23.08 5.24
N PHE A 292 -2.70 -22.79 4.25
CA PHE A 292 -2.15 -23.82 3.36
C PHE A 292 -0.68 -24.16 3.60
N TRP A 293 0.08 -23.32 4.29
CA TRP A 293 1.51 -23.53 4.53
C TRP A 293 1.85 -23.70 6.01
N SER A 294 1.39 -22.75 6.85
CA SER A 294 1.73 -22.75 8.28
C SER A 294 1.18 -23.96 9.03
N SER A 295 0.01 -24.45 8.61
CA SER A 295 -0.67 -25.62 9.19
C SER A 295 0.03 -26.95 8.95
N ILE A 296 0.98 -27.04 7.99
CA ILE A 296 1.67 -28.28 7.65
C ILE A 296 2.66 -28.67 8.76
N GLY A 297 2.34 -29.72 9.51
CA GLY A 297 3.12 -30.14 10.68
C GLY A 297 4.50 -30.71 10.39
N TRP A 298 4.77 -31.29 9.19
CA TRP A 298 6.05 -31.93 8.86
C TRP A 298 7.12 -30.97 8.33
N ILE A 299 6.75 -29.72 7.94
CA ILE A 299 7.72 -28.72 7.49
C ILE A 299 8.48 -28.18 8.71
N PRO A 300 9.82 -28.25 8.73
CA PRO A 300 10.62 -27.73 9.85
C PRO A 300 10.52 -26.18 9.95
N ALA A 301 10.82 -25.62 11.13
CA ALA A 301 10.70 -24.20 11.40
C ALA A 301 11.54 -23.30 10.45
N TRP A 302 12.72 -23.80 10.02
CA TRP A 302 13.59 -23.08 9.08
C TRP A 302 13.05 -23.07 7.64
N GLY A 303 12.10 -23.92 7.31
CA GLY A 303 11.43 -23.99 6.01
C GLY A 303 10.13 -23.17 5.95
N LYS A 304 9.72 -22.58 7.06
CA LYS A 304 8.52 -21.73 7.19
C LYS A 304 8.89 -20.27 7.37
#